data_89ce889819d1e5be07d3b5b91abdbec1
#
_entry.id   89ce889819d1e5be07d3b5b91abdbec1
#
_cell.length_a   1.000
_cell.length_b   1.000
_cell.length_c   1.000
_cell.angle_alpha   90.00
_cell.angle_beta   90.00
_cell.angle_gamma   90.00
#
_symmetry.space_group_name_H-M   'P 1'
#
loop_
_entity.id
_entity.type
_entity.pdbx_description
1 polymer ?
#
loop_
_entity_poly.entity_id
_entity_poly.type
_entity_poly.pdbx_seq_one_letter_code
_entity_poly.pdbx_strand_id
1 'polypeptide(L)'
;MSPIHPTAIIEEGVELGCDCTIHAHAVLRRGTVLGDGVKVHEFAVLGGDPQYLKFDPATRSGVRIGAGTVIREHVTINRSIHSGEATTVGARCFLMANVHLGHDCAVADDVVLANNVMLAGHVSVGSFTFVGGGAGIHQFCRVGESVMVSGLSRIALDLPPFVMVAERNEVIGLNLVGLKRRGFSREALRELKAAFRAVYFSGGNIRTVATSVLAAGEFHTTEARQFLEFFTAGKRGFARPRRAAADSGEGVSD
;
A
#
# COMPACT_ATOMS: atom_id res chain seq x y z
N MET A 1 -29.09 -7.21 15.98
CA MET A 1 -29.30 -6.20 14.92
C MET A 1 -29.14 -6.92 13.59
N SER A 2 -29.89 -6.53 12.55
CA SER A 2 -29.69 -7.08 11.21
C SER A 2 -28.25 -6.82 10.77
N PRO A 3 -27.54 -7.79 10.15
CA PRO A 3 -26.18 -7.57 9.65
C PRO A 3 -26.11 -6.48 8.58
N ILE A 4 -27.25 -6.15 7.95
CA ILE A 4 -27.36 -5.07 6.96
C ILE A 4 -28.34 -4.02 7.49
N HIS A 5 -27.86 -2.77 7.66
CA HIS A 5 -28.70 -1.67 8.13
C HIS A 5 -29.72 -1.27 7.06
N PRO A 6 -30.99 -0.98 7.42
CA PRO A 6 -32.04 -0.71 6.44
C PRO A 6 -31.84 0.57 5.60
N THR A 7 -30.95 1.48 6.01
CA THR A 7 -30.60 2.68 5.24
C THR A 7 -29.35 2.49 4.38
N ALA A 8 -28.72 1.31 4.37
CA ALA A 8 -27.64 1.00 3.45
C ALA A 8 -28.19 0.87 2.02
N ILE A 9 -27.44 1.35 1.05
CA ILE A 9 -27.78 1.25 -0.37
C ILE A 9 -26.90 0.17 -0.99
N ILE A 10 -27.51 -0.92 -1.41
CA ILE A 10 -26.83 -2.03 -2.08
C ILE A 10 -27.43 -2.18 -3.48
N GLU A 11 -26.65 -1.85 -4.49
CA GLU A 11 -27.11 -1.94 -5.88
C GLU A 11 -27.21 -3.40 -6.35
N GLU A 12 -28.06 -3.64 -7.34
CA GLU A 12 -28.13 -4.94 -8.02
C GLU A 12 -26.78 -5.34 -8.61
N GLY A 13 -26.39 -6.62 -8.43
CA GLY A 13 -25.09 -7.14 -8.88
C GLY A 13 -23.94 -6.91 -7.88
N VAL A 14 -24.25 -6.55 -6.64
CA VAL A 14 -23.32 -6.65 -5.50
C VAL A 14 -23.35 -8.06 -4.94
N GLU A 15 -22.18 -8.63 -4.69
CA GLU A 15 -22.02 -9.94 -4.07
C GLU A 15 -21.49 -9.80 -2.65
N LEU A 16 -22.16 -10.42 -1.68
CA LEU A 16 -21.77 -10.42 -0.27
C LEU A 16 -21.42 -11.82 0.18
N GLY A 17 -20.23 -11.97 0.79
CA GLY A 17 -19.87 -13.18 1.52
C GLY A 17 -20.70 -13.40 2.78
N CYS A 18 -20.45 -14.50 3.49
CA CYS A 18 -21.11 -14.80 4.75
C CYS A 18 -20.73 -13.78 5.85
N ASP A 19 -21.63 -13.57 6.80
CA ASP A 19 -21.39 -12.75 8.01
C ASP A 19 -20.91 -11.31 7.76
N CYS A 20 -21.19 -10.74 6.57
CA CYS A 20 -20.93 -9.34 6.29
C CYS A 20 -21.80 -8.43 7.15
N THR A 21 -21.23 -7.31 7.64
CA THR A 21 -21.96 -6.27 8.36
C THR A 21 -21.90 -4.97 7.59
N ILE A 22 -23.06 -4.42 7.21
CA ILE A 22 -23.17 -3.16 6.46
C ILE A 22 -23.93 -2.15 7.30
N HIS A 23 -23.23 -1.09 7.71
CA HIS A 23 -23.78 -0.05 8.58
C HIS A 23 -24.63 0.99 7.85
N ALA A 24 -25.19 1.91 8.61
CA ALA A 24 -26.11 2.92 8.11
C ALA A 24 -25.50 3.79 7.00
N HIS A 25 -26.27 4.05 5.96
CA HIS A 25 -25.89 4.93 4.85
C HIS A 25 -24.63 4.53 4.07
N ALA A 26 -24.10 3.30 4.26
CA ALA A 26 -23.07 2.78 3.38
C ALA A 26 -23.66 2.53 1.98
N VAL A 27 -22.85 2.77 0.94
CA VAL A 27 -23.26 2.61 -0.45
C VAL A 27 -22.34 1.60 -1.14
N LEU A 28 -22.92 0.48 -1.58
CA LEU A 28 -22.24 -0.55 -2.37
C LEU A 28 -22.75 -0.49 -3.80
N ARG A 29 -21.88 -0.11 -4.73
CA ARG A 29 -22.20 0.00 -6.15
C ARG A 29 -22.09 -1.33 -6.87
N ARG A 30 -22.78 -1.47 -8.00
CA ARG A 30 -22.72 -2.66 -8.88
C ARG A 30 -21.28 -3.09 -9.16
N GLY A 31 -21.01 -4.41 -9.13
CA GLY A 31 -19.70 -5.00 -9.34
C GLY A 31 -18.80 -5.00 -8.10
N THR A 32 -19.33 -4.59 -6.94
CA THR A 32 -18.66 -4.77 -5.67
C THR A 32 -18.84 -6.19 -5.16
N VAL A 33 -17.73 -6.84 -4.80
CA VAL A 33 -17.71 -8.18 -4.22
C VAL A 33 -17.02 -8.13 -2.86
N LEU A 34 -17.71 -8.55 -1.80
CA LEU A 34 -17.19 -8.63 -0.44
C LEU A 34 -16.97 -10.08 -0.04
N GLY A 35 -15.79 -10.39 0.50
CA GLY A 35 -15.52 -11.67 1.14
C GLY A 35 -16.21 -11.83 2.49
N ASP A 36 -16.07 -13.00 3.11
CA ASP A 36 -16.72 -13.34 4.37
C ASP A 36 -16.27 -12.42 5.53
N GLY A 37 -17.19 -12.06 6.39
CA GLY A 37 -16.93 -11.28 7.61
C GLY A 37 -16.49 -9.84 7.38
N VAL A 38 -16.63 -9.30 6.15
CA VAL A 38 -16.32 -7.90 5.86
C VAL A 38 -17.27 -6.98 6.60
N LYS A 39 -16.71 -5.90 7.20
CA LYS A 39 -17.49 -4.86 7.89
C LYS A 39 -17.34 -3.54 7.15
N VAL A 40 -18.45 -2.96 6.73
CA VAL A 40 -18.53 -1.66 6.05
C VAL A 40 -19.26 -0.68 6.95
N HIS A 41 -18.55 0.33 7.44
CA HIS A 41 -19.09 1.34 8.36
C HIS A 41 -19.83 2.45 7.63
N GLU A 42 -20.37 3.36 8.40
CA GLU A 42 -21.29 4.41 7.99
C GLU A 42 -20.70 5.30 6.89
N PHE A 43 -21.51 5.63 5.89
CA PHE A 43 -21.18 6.53 4.80
C PHE A 43 -20.00 6.09 3.92
N ALA A 44 -19.49 4.86 4.04
CA ALA A 44 -18.51 4.35 3.10
C ALA A 44 -19.14 4.13 1.72
N VAL A 45 -18.38 4.40 0.64
CA VAL A 45 -18.82 4.23 -0.74
C VAL A 45 -17.86 3.30 -1.49
N LEU A 46 -18.32 2.12 -1.84
CA LEU A 46 -17.54 1.11 -2.55
C LEU A 46 -18.04 0.96 -3.99
N GLY A 47 -17.12 0.98 -4.95
CA GLY A 47 -17.44 0.83 -6.36
C GLY A 47 -17.90 2.13 -7.04
N GLY A 48 -17.65 3.29 -6.43
CA GLY A 48 -17.89 4.58 -7.07
C GLY A 48 -17.08 4.74 -8.37
N ASP A 49 -17.55 5.57 -9.29
CA ASP A 49 -16.87 5.84 -10.54
C ASP A 49 -15.47 6.43 -10.31
N PRO A 50 -14.50 6.04 -11.14
CA PRO A 50 -13.16 6.62 -11.11
C PRO A 50 -13.17 8.14 -11.29
N GLN A 51 -12.35 8.84 -10.52
CA GLN A 51 -12.14 10.28 -10.68
C GLN A 51 -11.20 10.55 -11.87
N TYR A 52 -11.59 10.04 -13.03
CA TYR A 52 -10.84 10.12 -14.27
C TYR A 52 -11.72 10.73 -15.37
N LEU A 53 -11.31 11.89 -15.90
CA LEU A 53 -12.14 12.70 -16.83
C LEU A 53 -12.57 11.96 -18.11
N LYS A 54 -11.80 10.96 -18.55
CA LYS A 54 -12.08 10.16 -19.75
C LYS A 54 -12.74 8.83 -19.43
N PHE A 55 -13.21 8.63 -18.20
CA PHE A 55 -13.86 7.38 -17.82
C PHE A 55 -15.20 7.24 -18.54
N ASP A 56 -15.43 6.06 -19.12
CA ASP A 56 -16.70 5.68 -19.67
C ASP A 56 -17.56 4.96 -18.60
N PRO A 57 -18.67 5.57 -18.14
CA PRO A 57 -19.54 4.97 -17.13
C PRO A 57 -20.12 3.61 -17.54
N ALA A 58 -20.18 3.29 -18.85
CA ALA A 58 -20.62 1.99 -19.35
C ALA A 58 -19.59 0.87 -19.12
N THR A 59 -18.36 1.19 -18.70
CA THR A 59 -17.31 0.20 -18.38
C THR A 59 -17.81 -0.76 -17.29
N ARG A 60 -17.74 -2.06 -17.56
CA ARG A 60 -18.11 -3.11 -16.61
C ARG A 60 -16.88 -3.49 -15.77
N SER A 61 -16.73 -2.87 -14.64
CA SER A 61 -15.63 -3.09 -13.70
C SER A 61 -16.15 -3.06 -12.26
N GLY A 62 -15.28 -3.35 -11.28
CA GLY A 62 -15.75 -3.46 -9.91
C GLY A 62 -14.69 -3.18 -8.84
N VAL A 63 -15.04 -3.59 -7.63
CA VAL A 63 -14.21 -3.58 -6.42
C VAL A 63 -14.29 -4.95 -5.78
N ARG A 64 -13.16 -5.50 -5.33
CA ARG A 64 -13.11 -6.77 -4.58
C ARG A 64 -12.45 -6.55 -3.22
N ILE A 65 -13.15 -6.96 -2.18
CA ILE A 65 -12.67 -6.84 -0.79
C ILE A 65 -12.53 -8.23 -0.19
N GLY A 66 -11.33 -8.56 0.29
CA GLY A 66 -11.03 -9.84 0.92
C GLY A 66 -11.65 -10.00 2.31
N ALA A 67 -11.76 -11.25 2.74
CA ALA A 67 -12.43 -11.66 3.96
C ALA A 67 -11.87 -10.98 5.22
N GLY A 68 -12.73 -10.68 6.18
CA GLY A 68 -12.37 -10.12 7.48
C GLY A 68 -11.87 -8.67 7.44
N THR A 69 -11.90 -8.02 6.29
CA THR A 69 -11.50 -6.61 6.14
C THR A 69 -12.53 -5.68 6.77
N VAL A 70 -12.02 -4.65 7.46
CA VAL A 70 -12.84 -3.61 8.09
C VAL A 70 -12.65 -2.30 7.35
N ILE A 71 -13.75 -1.74 6.88
CA ILE A 71 -13.81 -0.48 6.15
C ILE A 71 -14.55 0.52 7.02
N ARG A 72 -13.85 1.53 7.52
CA ARG A 72 -14.38 2.52 8.44
C ARG A 72 -15.16 3.62 7.71
N GLU A 73 -15.61 4.57 8.49
CA GLU A 73 -16.54 5.64 8.09
C GLU A 73 -15.97 6.48 6.94
N HIS A 74 -16.81 6.84 5.98
CA HIS A 74 -16.49 7.70 4.84
C HIS A 74 -15.34 7.20 3.95
N VAL A 75 -14.96 5.93 4.04
CA VAL A 75 -14.00 5.34 3.10
C VAL A 75 -14.59 5.35 1.70
N THR A 76 -13.79 5.72 0.70
CA THR A 76 -14.19 5.67 -0.71
C THR A 76 -13.24 4.80 -1.51
N ILE A 77 -13.79 3.86 -2.29
CA ILE A 77 -13.01 2.98 -3.17
C ILE A 77 -13.61 3.07 -4.57
N ASN A 78 -12.84 3.59 -5.54
CA ASN A 78 -13.27 3.66 -6.91
C ASN A 78 -13.11 2.31 -7.62
N ARG A 79 -14.02 1.97 -8.54
CA ARG A 79 -13.91 0.81 -9.40
C ARG A 79 -12.79 0.99 -10.45
N SER A 80 -12.37 -0.10 -11.10
CA SER A 80 -11.36 -0.05 -12.15
C SER A 80 -11.83 0.74 -13.38
N ILE A 81 -10.89 1.35 -14.11
CA ILE A 81 -11.14 1.96 -15.43
C ILE A 81 -11.15 0.92 -16.57
N HIS A 82 -10.77 -0.32 -16.27
CA HIS A 82 -10.66 -1.39 -17.28
C HIS A 82 -11.81 -2.37 -17.18
N SER A 83 -12.40 -2.73 -18.31
CA SER A 83 -13.48 -3.71 -18.37
C SER A 83 -13.01 -5.09 -17.92
N GLY A 84 -13.78 -5.73 -17.05
CA GLY A 84 -13.47 -7.04 -16.47
C GLY A 84 -12.51 -6.99 -15.26
N GLU A 85 -11.92 -5.83 -14.97
CA GLU A 85 -10.96 -5.64 -13.88
C GLU A 85 -11.61 -5.05 -12.62
N ALA A 86 -10.87 -5.06 -11.52
CA ALA A 86 -11.34 -4.53 -10.24
C ALA A 86 -10.21 -3.83 -9.47
N THR A 87 -10.55 -2.80 -8.72
CA THR A 87 -9.75 -2.32 -7.59
C THR A 87 -9.85 -3.35 -6.47
N THR A 88 -8.72 -3.74 -5.88
CA THR A 88 -8.68 -4.86 -4.94
C THR A 88 -8.13 -4.47 -3.57
N VAL A 89 -8.76 -5.00 -2.54
CA VAL A 89 -8.26 -4.97 -1.15
C VAL A 89 -8.26 -6.40 -0.63
N GLY A 90 -7.13 -6.85 -0.12
CA GLY A 90 -6.94 -8.18 0.42
C GLY A 90 -7.73 -8.45 1.70
N ALA A 91 -7.46 -9.58 2.30
CA ALA A 91 -8.08 -10.02 3.53
C ALA A 91 -7.49 -9.34 4.77
N ARG A 92 -8.28 -9.25 5.86
CA ARG A 92 -7.86 -8.75 7.19
C ARG A 92 -7.26 -7.34 7.18
N CYS A 93 -7.57 -6.55 6.16
CA CYS A 93 -7.16 -5.15 6.09
C CYS A 93 -7.98 -4.29 7.04
N PHE A 94 -7.39 -3.16 7.46
CA PHE A 94 -8.08 -2.15 8.26
C PHE A 94 -7.93 -0.77 7.61
N LEU A 95 -9.00 -0.32 6.97
CA LEU A 95 -9.08 0.99 6.33
C LEU A 95 -9.81 1.94 7.29
N MET A 96 -9.05 2.87 7.91
CA MET A 96 -9.59 3.83 8.86
C MET A 96 -10.41 4.92 8.18
N ALA A 97 -11.05 5.77 8.97
CA ALA A 97 -11.98 6.76 8.45
C ALA A 97 -11.35 7.71 7.40
N ASN A 98 -12.15 8.05 6.40
CA ASN A 98 -11.80 8.92 5.27
C ASN A 98 -10.64 8.42 4.38
N VAL A 99 -10.29 7.14 4.42
CA VAL A 99 -9.33 6.57 3.45
C VAL A 99 -9.93 6.62 2.05
N HIS A 100 -9.11 7.00 1.07
CA HIS A 100 -9.47 6.98 -0.35
C HIS A 100 -8.57 6.03 -1.14
N LEU A 101 -9.17 5.13 -1.89
CA LEU A 101 -8.51 4.32 -2.92
C LEU A 101 -9.00 4.75 -4.32
N GLY A 102 -8.08 5.27 -5.13
CA GLY A 102 -8.31 5.50 -6.55
C GLY A 102 -8.49 4.19 -7.31
N HIS A 103 -8.91 4.31 -8.56
CA HIS A 103 -9.13 3.17 -9.45
C HIS A 103 -7.87 2.30 -9.63
N ASP A 104 -8.05 1.01 -9.83
CA ASP A 104 -6.98 0.03 -10.12
C ASP A 104 -5.91 -0.10 -9.01
N CYS A 105 -6.21 0.35 -7.80
CA CYS A 105 -5.37 0.05 -6.65
C CYS A 105 -5.41 -1.44 -6.31
N ALA A 106 -4.26 -1.98 -5.89
CA ALA A 106 -4.12 -3.35 -5.43
C ALA A 106 -3.49 -3.36 -4.03
N VAL A 107 -4.30 -3.53 -3.00
CA VAL A 107 -3.88 -3.63 -1.61
C VAL A 107 -3.88 -5.09 -1.21
N ALA A 108 -2.74 -5.61 -0.76
CA ALA A 108 -2.60 -7.00 -0.31
C ALA A 108 -3.19 -7.23 1.09
N ASP A 109 -3.01 -8.43 1.65
CA ASP A 109 -3.54 -8.81 2.96
C ASP A 109 -2.87 -8.09 4.14
N ASP A 110 -3.59 -8.00 5.25
CA ASP A 110 -3.08 -7.50 6.54
C ASP A 110 -2.54 -6.06 6.48
N VAL A 111 -3.04 -5.24 5.56
CA VAL A 111 -2.64 -3.84 5.40
C VAL A 111 -3.48 -2.94 6.31
N VAL A 112 -2.82 -1.97 6.94
CA VAL A 112 -3.49 -0.90 7.70
C VAL A 112 -3.28 0.43 7.01
N LEU A 113 -4.36 1.08 6.60
CA LEU A 113 -4.38 2.44 6.10
C LEU A 113 -5.03 3.33 7.17
N ALA A 114 -4.24 4.22 7.78
CA ALA A 114 -4.72 5.10 8.84
C ALA A 114 -5.61 6.23 8.27
N ASN A 115 -6.23 7.00 9.16
CA ASN A 115 -7.18 8.04 8.78
C ASN A 115 -6.64 8.99 7.69
N ASN A 116 -7.49 9.33 6.72
CA ASN A 116 -7.19 10.27 5.63
C ASN A 116 -6.02 9.84 4.71
N VAL A 117 -5.65 8.56 4.66
CA VAL A 117 -4.69 8.06 3.66
C VAL A 117 -5.32 8.14 2.27
N MET A 118 -4.55 8.60 1.30
CA MET A 118 -4.97 8.73 -0.10
C MET A 118 -4.05 7.91 -1.01
N LEU A 119 -4.61 6.88 -1.64
CA LEU A 119 -3.95 6.12 -2.70
C LEU A 119 -4.49 6.59 -4.05
N ALA A 120 -3.65 7.20 -4.88
CA ALA A 120 -4.03 7.55 -6.25
C ALA A 120 -4.12 6.29 -7.13
N GLY A 121 -4.62 6.42 -8.36
CA GLY A 121 -4.84 5.27 -9.25
C GLY A 121 -3.61 4.39 -9.47
N HIS A 122 -3.82 3.07 -9.61
CA HIS A 122 -2.81 2.04 -9.88
C HIS A 122 -1.72 1.90 -8.79
N VAL A 123 -1.97 2.32 -7.57
CA VAL A 123 -1.04 2.08 -6.45
C VAL A 123 -1.16 0.62 -6.01
N SER A 124 -0.01 -0.04 -5.82
CA SER A 124 0.05 -1.37 -5.20
C SER A 124 0.68 -1.29 -3.81
N VAL A 125 0.09 -1.99 -2.83
CA VAL A 125 0.55 -2.02 -1.43
C VAL A 125 0.71 -3.47 -1.00
N GLY A 126 1.93 -3.84 -0.62
CA GLY A 126 2.28 -5.18 -0.14
C GLY A 126 1.74 -5.48 1.25
N SER A 127 1.62 -6.76 1.57
CA SER A 127 1.05 -7.26 2.82
C SER A 127 1.76 -6.71 4.06
N PHE A 128 1.03 -6.63 5.17
CA PHE A 128 1.55 -6.18 6.47
C PHE A 128 2.11 -4.75 6.48
N THR A 129 1.76 -3.96 5.48
CA THR A 129 2.17 -2.56 5.39
C THR A 129 1.26 -1.69 6.24
N PHE A 130 1.86 -0.72 6.94
CA PHE A 130 1.16 0.32 7.67
C PHE A 130 1.41 1.67 7.00
N VAL A 131 0.32 2.36 6.63
CA VAL A 131 0.40 3.73 6.08
C VAL A 131 -0.20 4.70 7.09
N GLY A 132 0.64 5.61 7.58
CA GLY A 132 0.27 6.61 8.59
C GLY A 132 -0.71 7.66 8.08
N GLY A 133 -1.48 8.21 9.02
CA GLY A 133 -2.59 9.11 8.72
C GLY A 133 -2.20 10.33 7.88
N GLY A 134 -3.06 10.68 6.94
CA GLY A 134 -2.86 11.81 6.03
C GLY A 134 -1.76 11.61 4.98
N ALA A 135 -1.14 10.42 4.89
CA ALA A 135 -0.16 10.16 3.85
C ALA A 135 -0.83 10.04 2.48
N GLY A 136 -0.18 10.62 1.46
CA GLY A 136 -0.60 10.54 0.07
C GLY A 136 0.39 9.73 -0.78
N ILE A 137 -0.11 8.78 -1.56
CA ILE A 137 0.71 7.94 -2.44
C ILE A 137 0.32 8.22 -3.89
N HIS A 138 1.30 8.69 -4.67
CA HIS A 138 1.10 9.06 -6.08
C HIS A 138 0.80 7.84 -6.96
N GLN A 139 0.05 8.08 -8.03
CA GLN A 139 -0.33 7.03 -8.99
C GLN A 139 0.86 6.19 -9.49
N PHE A 140 0.61 4.90 -9.69
CA PHE A 140 1.58 3.90 -10.16
C PHE A 140 2.75 3.61 -9.20
N CYS A 141 2.75 4.13 -7.98
CA CYS A 141 3.75 3.74 -6.99
C CYS A 141 3.49 2.32 -6.48
N ARG A 142 4.58 1.61 -6.24
CA ARG A 142 4.58 0.30 -5.58
C ARG A 142 5.12 0.47 -4.17
N VAL A 143 4.37 -0.02 -3.20
CA VAL A 143 4.79 -0.12 -1.81
C VAL A 143 5.00 -1.59 -1.51
N GLY A 144 6.21 -1.96 -1.10
CA GLY A 144 6.56 -3.34 -0.76
C GLY A 144 5.89 -3.84 0.51
N GLU A 145 6.15 -5.10 0.83
CA GLU A 145 5.66 -5.76 2.05
C GLU A 145 6.27 -5.14 3.31
N SER A 146 5.51 -5.11 4.41
CA SER A 146 5.99 -4.68 5.74
C SER A 146 6.61 -3.29 5.79
N VAL A 147 6.24 -2.43 4.85
CA VAL A 147 6.64 -1.02 4.86
C VAL A 147 5.90 -0.28 5.96
N MET A 148 6.57 0.64 6.62
CA MET A 148 5.95 1.62 7.50
C MET A 148 6.10 3.02 6.89
N VAL A 149 5.00 3.63 6.50
CA VAL A 149 4.95 5.02 6.03
C VAL A 149 4.49 5.91 7.18
N SER A 150 5.28 6.92 7.54
CA SER A 150 4.93 7.90 8.57
C SER A 150 3.72 8.74 8.16
N GLY A 151 3.03 9.29 9.14
CA GLY A 151 1.89 10.19 8.88
C GLY A 151 2.32 11.42 8.06
N LEU A 152 1.39 11.98 7.27
CA LEU A 152 1.56 13.15 6.42
C LEU A 152 2.65 13.02 5.34
N SER A 153 3.18 11.82 5.12
CA SER A 153 4.19 11.57 4.09
C SER A 153 3.64 11.74 2.68
N ARG A 154 4.48 12.25 1.78
CA ARG A 154 4.17 12.43 0.35
C ARG A 154 5.01 11.49 -0.49
N ILE A 155 4.41 10.41 -0.97
CA ILE A 155 5.11 9.33 -1.67
C ILE A 155 4.87 9.45 -3.17
N ALA A 156 5.94 9.58 -3.96
CA ALA A 156 5.91 9.66 -5.42
C ALA A 156 6.89 8.68 -6.10
N LEU A 157 7.60 7.87 -5.30
CA LEU A 157 8.55 6.85 -5.73
C LEU A 157 8.17 5.49 -5.16
N ASP A 158 8.67 4.42 -5.76
CA ASP A 158 8.49 3.06 -5.26
C ASP A 158 9.21 2.88 -3.92
N LEU A 159 8.54 2.26 -2.96
CA LEU A 159 9.04 1.94 -1.63
C LEU A 159 9.38 0.45 -1.57
N PRO A 160 10.66 0.07 -1.42
CA PRO A 160 11.01 -1.34 -1.32
C PRO A 160 10.48 -1.97 -0.04
N PRO A 161 10.32 -3.29 0.01
CA PRO A 161 9.79 -3.96 1.20
C PRO A 161 10.67 -3.73 2.43
N PHE A 162 10.05 -3.84 3.60
CA PHE A 162 10.69 -3.85 4.92
C PHE A 162 11.29 -2.52 5.40
N VAL A 163 11.05 -1.41 4.70
CA VAL A 163 11.58 -0.10 5.07
C VAL A 163 10.60 0.74 5.89
N MET A 164 11.13 1.72 6.61
CA MET A 164 10.40 2.86 7.15
C MET A 164 10.65 4.08 6.27
N VAL A 165 9.58 4.82 5.97
CA VAL A 165 9.63 6.00 5.10
C VAL A 165 8.91 7.16 5.77
N ALA A 166 9.49 8.36 5.65
CA ALA A 166 8.89 9.60 6.13
C ALA A 166 8.95 10.70 5.07
N GLU A 167 8.36 11.83 5.40
CA GLU A 167 8.42 13.06 4.64
C GLU A 167 8.10 12.86 3.14
N ARG A 168 9.03 13.25 2.28
CA ARG A 168 8.91 13.09 0.83
C ARG A 168 9.86 12.02 0.32
N ASN A 169 9.38 10.74 0.25
CA ASN A 169 10.14 9.59 -0.25
C ASN A 169 11.44 9.28 0.52
N GLU A 170 11.56 9.73 1.78
CA GLU A 170 12.78 9.55 2.55
C GLU A 170 12.76 8.20 3.27
N VAL A 171 13.65 7.30 2.90
CA VAL A 171 13.86 6.04 3.62
C VAL A 171 14.66 6.33 4.89
N ILE A 172 14.04 6.14 6.06
CA ILE A 172 14.68 6.33 7.37
C ILE A 172 15.55 5.12 7.71
N GLY A 173 15.15 3.94 7.29
CA GLY A 173 15.83 2.68 7.58
C GLY A 173 14.94 1.47 7.39
N LEU A 174 15.35 0.34 7.92
CA LEU A 174 14.55 -0.89 7.96
C LEU A 174 13.54 -0.86 9.11
N ASN A 175 12.35 -1.39 8.89
CA ASN A 175 11.28 -1.55 9.89
C ASN A 175 11.60 -2.70 10.88
N LEU A 176 12.75 -2.65 11.52
CA LEU A 176 13.26 -3.75 12.37
C LEU A 176 12.31 -4.12 13.52
N VAL A 177 11.56 -3.16 14.05
CA VAL A 177 10.60 -3.41 15.15
C VAL A 177 9.42 -4.22 14.63
N GLY A 178 8.83 -3.81 13.49
CA GLY A 178 7.73 -4.53 12.85
C GLY A 178 8.13 -5.94 12.43
N LEU A 179 9.32 -6.09 11.81
CA LEU A 179 9.83 -7.39 11.37
C LEU A 179 10.08 -8.36 12.54
N LYS A 180 10.65 -7.88 13.65
CA LYS A 180 10.84 -8.70 14.87
C LYS A 180 9.49 -9.13 15.46
N ARG A 181 8.49 -8.25 15.52
CA ARG A 181 7.14 -8.60 15.99
C ARG A 181 6.47 -9.67 15.13
N ARG A 182 6.79 -9.69 13.84
CA ARG A 182 6.33 -10.73 12.89
C ARG A 182 7.15 -12.02 12.96
N GLY A 183 8.17 -12.11 13.82
CA GLY A 183 8.95 -13.33 14.03
C GLY A 183 10.07 -13.57 13.02
N PHE A 184 10.53 -12.53 12.31
CA PHE A 184 11.66 -12.68 11.39
C PHE A 184 12.92 -13.18 12.11
N SER A 185 13.60 -14.16 11.51
CA SER A 185 14.78 -14.78 12.10
C SER A 185 15.95 -13.78 12.23
N ARG A 186 16.89 -14.06 13.15
CA ARG A 186 18.11 -13.26 13.27
C ARG A 186 18.92 -13.25 11.98
N GLU A 187 18.91 -14.37 11.26
CA GLU A 187 19.59 -14.51 9.98
C GLU A 187 18.94 -13.64 8.90
N ALA A 188 17.63 -13.72 8.72
CA ALA A 188 16.89 -12.86 7.80
C ALA A 188 17.14 -11.37 8.07
N LEU A 189 17.10 -10.94 9.33
CA LEU A 189 17.38 -9.55 9.69
C LEU A 189 18.85 -9.14 9.43
N ARG A 190 19.81 -10.07 9.58
CA ARG A 190 21.22 -9.82 9.28
C ARG A 190 21.44 -9.64 7.78
N GLU A 191 20.94 -10.58 6.96
CA GLU A 191 21.07 -10.53 5.51
C GLU A 191 20.32 -9.33 4.94
N LEU A 192 19.10 -9.03 5.41
CA LEU A 192 18.35 -7.86 4.99
C LEU A 192 19.10 -6.55 5.27
N LYS A 193 19.78 -6.42 6.42
CA LYS A 193 20.64 -5.27 6.72
C LYS A 193 21.83 -5.17 5.76
N ALA A 194 22.44 -6.31 5.40
CA ALA A 194 23.54 -6.35 4.46
C ALA A 194 23.07 -5.96 3.05
N ALA A 195 21.93 -6.50 2.58
CA ALA A 195 21.33 -6.16 1.30
C ALA A 195 20.94 -4.67 1.23
N PHE A 196 20.36 -4.13 2.29
CA PHE A 196 20.03 -2.71 2.41
C PHE A 196 21.26 -1.83 2.28
N ARG A 197 22.35 -2.17 2.95
CA ARG A 197 23.62 -1.44 2.84
C ARG A 197 24.22 -1.54 1.43
N ALA A 198 24.22 -2.73 0.84
CA ALA A 198 24.73 -2.94 -0.50
C ALA A 198 24.00 -2.08 -1.53
N VAL A 199 22.65 -2.00 -1.46
CA VAL A 199 21.86 -1.24 -2.43
C VAL A 199 22.00 0.26 -2.25
N TYR A 200 22.00 0.75 -1.02
CA TYR A 200 21.89 2.19 -0.78
C TYR A 200 23.21 2.93 -0.55
N PHE A 201 24.27 2.21 -0.17
CA PHE A 201 25.55 2.86 0.23
C PHE A 201 26.77 2.45 -0.60
N SER A 202 26.61 1.56 -1.59
CA SER A 202 27.72 1.20 -2.52
C SER A 202 27.91 2.21 -3.65
N GLY A 203 27.02 3.18 -3.80
CA GLY A 203 27.03 4.13 -4.91
C GLY A 203 26.41 3.58 -6.20
N GLY A 204 26.33 4.40 -7.23
CA GLY A 204 25.83 3.99 -8.54
C GLY A 204 24.31 3.97 -8.69
N ASN A 205 23.84 3.29 -9.75
CA ASN A 205 22.43 3.12 -10.05
C ASN A 205 21.86 1.99 -9.21
N ILE A 206 20.83 2.28 -8.39
CA ILE A 206 20.20 1.30 -7.49
C ILE A 206 19.78 0.02 -8.20
N ARG A 207 19.16 0.13 -9.37
CA ARG A 207 18.71 -1.05 -10.14
C ARG A 207 19.90 -1.93 -10.55
N THR A 208 20.95 -1.33 -11.09
CA THR A 208 22.16 -2.04 -11.50
C THR A 208 22.83 -2.71 -10.30
N VAL A 209 22.97 -1.98 -9.19
CA VAL A 209 23.56 -2.53 -7.95
C VAL A 209 22.74 -3.70 -7.43
N ALA A 210 21.42 -3.55 -7.28
CA ALA A 210 20.55 -4.63 -6.80
C ALA A 210 20.61 -5.88 -7.71
N THR A 211 20.61 -5.69 -9.03
CA THR A 211 20.71 -6.79 -9.99
C THR A 211 22.07 -7.52 -9.87
N SER A 212 23.18 -6.79 -9.75
CA SER A 212 24.51 -7.38 -9.57
C SER A 212 24.63 -8.15 -8.25
N VAL A 213 24.13 -7.56 -7.16
CA VAL A 213 24.13 -8.19 -5.83
C VAL A 213 23.27 -9.46 -5.81
N LEU A 214 22.10 -9.42 -6.48
CA LEU A 214 21.23 -10.58 -6.60
C LEU A 214 21.89 -11.71 -7.42
N ALA A 215 22.58 -11.35 -8.52
CA ALA A 215 23.29 -12.30 -9.39
C ALA A 215 24.51 -12.94 -8.72
N ALA A 216 25.15 -12.24 -7.77
CA ALA A 216 26.26 -12.80 -6.99
C ALA A 216 25.84 -13.97 -6.07
N GLY A 217 24.55 -14.09 -5.75
CA GLY A 217 24.00 -15.22 -5.00
C GLY A 217 24.42 -15.31 -3.54
N GLU A 218 24.89 -14.21 -2.95
CA GLU A 218 25.39 -14.17 -1.57
C GLU A 218 24.27 -14.11 -0.50
N PHE A 219 23.04 -13.82 -0.93
CA PHE A 219 21.87 -13.70 -0.05
C PHE A 219 20.93 -14.90 -0.23
N HIS A 220 20.67 -15.61 0.88
CA HIS A 220 19.95 -16.89 0.85
C HIS A 220 18.55 -16.79 1.44
N THR A 221 18.31 -15.83 2.35
CA THR A 221 16.98 -15.64 2.95
C THR A 221 15.98 -15.05 1.96
N THR A 222 14.74 -15.50 2.06
CA THR A 222 13.64 -15.02 1.21
C THR A 222 13.50 -13.50 1.29
N GLU A 223 13.66 -12.95 2.48
CA GLU A 223 13.48 -11.52 2.74
C GLU A 223 14.56 -10.66 2.10
N ALA A 224 15.82 -11.07 2.17
CA ALA A 224 16.91 -10.35 1.53
C ALA A 224 16.77 -10.39 -0.01
N ARG A 225 16.40 -11.54 -0.56
CA ARG A 225 16.13 -11.70 -1.99
C ARG A 225 14.93 -10.88 -2.43
N GLN A 226 13.80 -10.92 -1.71
CA GLN A 226 12.61 -10.13 -2.01
C GLN A 226 12.93 -8.62 -2.00
N PHE A 227 13.74 -8.16 -1.06
CA PHE A 227 14.21 -6.77 -1.02
C PHE A 227 14.99 -6.41 -2.29
N LEU A 228 15.93 -7.25 -2.72
CA LEU A 228 16.74 -7.03 -3.92
C LEU A 228 15.91 -7.12 -5.21
N GLU A 229 15.06 -8.12 -5.33
CA GLU A 229 14.19 -8.36 -6.49
C GLU A 229 13.25 -7.18 -6.75
N PHE A 230 12.81 -6.49 -5.71
CA PHE A 230 11.94 -5.32 -5.85
C PHE A 230 12.52 -4.25 -6.78
N PHE A 231 13.84 -4.07 -6.78
CA PHE A 231 14.52 -3.06 -7.59
C PHE A 231 14.68 -3.46 -9.06
N THR A 232 14.46 -4.70 -9.43
CA THR A 232 14.60 -5.17 -10.82
C THR A 232 13.45 -4.73 -11.72
N ALA A 233 12.30 -4.40 -11.14
CA ALA A 233 11.07 -4.01 -11.83
C ALA A 233 10.62 -2.59 -11.44
N GLY A 234 9.49 -2.15 -12.03
CA GLY A 234 8.87 -0.85 -11.74
C GLY A 234 9.28 0.25 -12.73
N LYS A 235 8.34 1.18 -12.94
CA LYS A 235 8.50 2.32 -13.87
C LYS A 235 8.85 3.63 -13.14
N ARG A 236 8.59 3.67 -11.83
CA ARG A 236 8.93 4.79 -10.96
C ARG A 236 10.36 4.65 -10.47
N GLY A 237 11.02 5.73 -10.06
CA GLY A 237 12.27 5.64 -9.31
C GLY A 237 12.03 5.07 -7.90
N PHE A 238 13.09 4.81 -7.17
CA PHE A 238 13.02 4.23 -5.83
C PHE A 238 13.30 5.27 -4.75
N ALA A 239 12.56 5.24 -3.65
CA ALA A 239 12.84 6.01 -2.45
C ALA A 239 14.26 5.69 -1.92
N ARG A 240 14.92 6.69 -1.35
CA ARG A 240 16.32 6.59 -0.89
C ARG A 240 16.47 7.13 0.52
N PRO A 241 17.46 6.67 1.28
CA PRO A 241 17.88 7.36 2.48
C PRO A 241 18.32 8.80 2.16
N ARG A 242 18.06 9.71 3.09
CA ARG A 242 18.59 11.07 2.99
C ARG A 242 20.12 10.98 2.93
N ARG A 243 20.73 11.62 1.95
CA ARG A 243 22.19 11.80 1.99
C ARG A 243 22.48 12.68 3.20
N ALA A 244 23.38 12.25 4.08
CA ALA A 244 23.95 13.15 5.06
C ALA A 244 24.46 14.38 4.28
N ALA A 245 24.06 15.57 4.69
CA ALA A 245 24.64 16.79 4.13
C ALA A 245 26.15 16.62 4.24
N ALA A 246 26.87 16.66 3.11
CA ALA A 246 28.30 16.79 3.14
C ALA A 246 28.57 18.00 4.01
N ASP A 247 29.35 17.81 5.06
CA ASP A 247 29.77 18.85 5.98
C ASP A 247 30.34 19.98 5.11
N SER A 248 29.53 21.01 4.87
CA SER A 248 30.01 22.24 4.26
C SER A 248 30.82 22.96 5.33
N GLY A 249 32.06 22.50 5.47
CA GLY A 249 33.09 23.22 6.21
C GLY A 249 33.36 24.58 5.53
N GLU A 250 32.41 25.51 5.67
CA GLU A 250 32.74 26.91 5.55
C GLU A 250 33.34 27.32 6.88
N GLY A 251 34.68 27.24 6.92
CA GLY A 251 35.44 27.91 7.94
C GLY A 251 35.09 29.39 7.95
N VAL A 252 34.45 29.83 9.02
CA VAL A 252 34.40 31.24 9.35
C VAL A 252 35.86 31.63 9.69
N SER A 253 36.51 32.31 8.75
CA SER A 253 37.74 33.04 8.99
C SER A 253 37.35 34.40 9.57
N ASP A 254 37.88 34.68 10.73
CA ASP A 254 37.82 35.92 11.47
C ASP A 254 38.16 37.16 10.63
#